data_b4db490baa8b5c4e586509bfc93dd7da
#
_entry.id   b4db490baa8b5c4e586509bfc93dd7da
#
_cell.length_a   1.000
_cell.length_b   1.000
_cell.length_c   1.000
_cell.angle_alpha   90.00
_cell.angle_beta   90.00
_cell.angle_gamma   90.00
#
_symmetry.space_group_name_H-M   'P 1'
#
loop_
_entity.id
_entity.type
_entity.pdbx_description
1 polymer ?
#
loop_
_entity_poly.entity_id
_entity_poly.type
_entity_poly.pdbx_seq_one_letter_code
_entity_poly.pdbx_strand_id
1 'polypeptide(L)'
;MASWRLAKSIQRLRDEIESVHRGTTFWTIGDEAHQSTWSDHNPSECCDVVCAGDVKGNGGLNLPNFVNHLITNPHPNLRYVIYNRKIYQRKNGWRTENYTGRNAHADHVHVSVGNGPDGRSTSNYDSTASWGIADISSNPPPKPSVPASNWTQEVIMALPTLRKGAKGADVGRLQGLLVANGYKDSSIDHIFGAKTDKALRRFQKDKKVRNSVTKGNGDGIAGRYSWTALLGE
;
A
#
# COMPACT_ATOMS: atom_id res chain seq x y z
N MET A 1 8.61 -17.91 36.73
CA MET A 1 8.49 -17.39 35.34
C MET A 1 7.01 -17.24 35.08
N ALA A 2 6.55 -16.05 34.73
CA ALA A 2 5.15 -15.86 34.35
C ALA A 2 4.83 -16.75 33.13
N SER A 3 3.75 -17.52 33.22
CA SER A 3 3.32 -18.42 32.14
C SER A 3 2.55 -17.59 31.12
N TRP A 4 3.22 -17.10 30.09
CA TRP A 4 2.53 -16.46 28.97
C TRP A 4 2.07 -17.48 27.93
N ARG A 5 1.08 -17.12 27.15
CA ARG A 5 0.64 -17.88 25.97
C ARG A 5 0.52 -16.99 24.74
N LEU A 6 0.58 -17.59 23.59
CA LEU A 6 0.27 -16.92 22.33
C LEU A 6 -1.26 -16.79 22.16
N ALA A 7 -1.71 -15.68 21.59
CA ALA A 7 -3.10 -15.55 21.13
C ALA A 7 -3.42 -16.67 20.13
N LYS A 8 -4.58 -17.33 20.29
CA LYS A 8 -4.96 -18.47 19.41
C LYS A 8 -5.00 -18.05 17.93
N SER A 9 -5.40 -16.83 17.62
CA SER A 9 -5.39 -16.35 16.24
C SER A 9 -3.97 -16.19 15.68
N ILE A 10 -3.00 -15.75 16.48
CA ILE A 10 -1.58 -15.70 16.05
C ILE A 10 -0.99 -17.11 15.95
N GLN A 11 -1.33 -17.99 16.89
CA GLN A 11 -0.95 -19.42 16.77
C GLN A 11 -1.48 -20.01 15.47
N ARG A 12 -2.75 -19.77 15.15
CA ARG A 12 -3.38 -20.24 13.92
C ARG A 12 -2.68 -19.68 12.66
N LEU A 13 -2.32 -18.39 12.68
CA LEU A 13 -1.55 -17.77 11.60
C LEU A 13 -0.22 -18.48 11.37
N ARG A 14 0.52 -18.73 12.46
CA ARG A 14 1.80 -19.44 12.40
C ARG A 14 1.63 -20.83 11.80
N ASP A 15 0.66 -21.60 12.28
CA ASP A 15 0.41 -22.96 11.84
C ASP A 15 0.03 -23.03 10.35
N GLU A 16 -0.79 -22.10 9.88
CA GLU A 16 -1.15 -21.99 8.45
C GLU A 16 0.06 -21.61 7.59
N ILE A 17 0.87 -20.64 8.01
CA ILE A 17 2.09 -20.26 7.28
C ILE A 17 3.05 -21.47 7.21
N GLU A 18 3.29 -22.14 8.32
CA GLU A 18 4.18 -23.31 8.36
C GLU A 18 3.70 -24.46 7.48
N SER A 19 2.38 -24.65 7.38
CA SER A 19 1.80 -25.72 6.56
C SER A 19 2.04 -25.50 5.05
N VAL A 20 2.09 -24.25 4.59
CA VAL A 20 2.18 -23.86 3.17
C VAL A 20 3.58 -23.37 2.80
N HIS A 21 4.22 -22.62 3.68
CA HIS A 21 5.52 -21.97 3.48
C HIS A 21 6.52 -22.46 4.52
N ARG A 22 6.86 -23.75 4.45
CA ARG A 22 7.77 -24.40 5.39
C ARG A 22 9.12 -23.69 5.48
N GLY A 23 9.59 -23.49 6.71
CA GLY A 23 10.85 -22.78 6.98
C GLY A 23 10.71 -21.26 7.03
N THR A 24 9.50 -20.71 6.96
CA THR A 24 9.26 -19.31 7.25
C THR A 24 9.56 -19.02 8.73
N THR A 25 10.39 -18.01 8.98
CA THR A 25 10.67 -17.58 10.35
C THR A 25 9.49 -16.79 10.89
N PHE A 26 9.04 -17.18 12.08
CA PHE A 26 7.94 -16.54 12.78
C PHE A 26 8.37 -16.21 14.20
N TRP A 27 8.46 -14.92 14.53
CA TRP A 27 8.80 -14.43 15.86
C TRP A 27 7.53 -13.99 16.60
N THR A 28 7.41 -14.36 17.87
CA THR A 28 6.21 -14.09 18.67
C THR A 28 6.46 -13.22 19.88
N ILE A 29 7.62 -13.31 20.50
CA ILE A 29 8.01 -12.50 21.65
C ILE A 29 9.18 -11.59 21.28
N GLY A 30 9.16 -10.37 21.79
CA GLY A 30 10.19 -9.38 21.52
C GLY A 30 11.52 -9.70 22.20
N ASP A 31 12.57 -9.09 21.70
CA ASP A 31 13.88 -9.05 22.33
C ASP A 31 13.85 -8.21 23.63
N GLU A 32 14.99 -8.11 24.31
CA GLU A 32 15.11 -7.36 25.56
C GLU A 32 14.68 -5.88 25.41
N ALA A 33 14.94 -5.27 24.24
CA ALA A 33 14.52 -3.90 23.97
C ALA A 33 12.99 -3.76 23.85
N HIS A 34 12.30 -4.75 23.28
CA HIS A 34 10.84 -4.79 23.26
C HIS A 34 10.26 -5.03 24.63
N GLN A 35 10.90 -5.87 25.45
CA GLN A 35 10.42 -6.17 26.82
C GLN A 35 10.50 -4.97 27.75
N SER A 36 11.40 -4.03 27.52
CA SER A 36 11.52 -2.79 28.29
C SER A 36 10.52 -1.70 27.92
N THR A 37 9.78 -1.88 26.84
CA THR A 37 8.79 -0.91 26.32
C THR A 37 7.46 -1.61 26.05
N TRP A 38 6.40 -0.82 25.94
CA TRP A 38 5.12 -1.38 25.53
C TRP A 38 5.21 -1.95 24.10
N SER A 39 4.81 -3.22 23.93
CA SER A 39 4.82 -3.91 22.65
C SER A 39 3.78 -5.05 22.66
N ASP A 40 3.10 -5.25 21.53
CA ASP A 40 2.17 -6.38 21.37
C ASP A 40 2.90 -7.75 21.33
N HIS A 41 4.24 -7.75 21.20
CA HIS A 41 5.09 -8.94 21.37
C HIS A 41 5.30 -9.33 22.83
N ASN A 42 4.99 -8.47 23.77
CA ASN A 42 5.08 -8.77 25.18
C ASN A 42 3.75 -9.34 25.67
N PRO A 43 3.78 -10.22 26.72
CA PRO A 43 2.55 -10.62 27.37
C PRO A 43 1.80 -9.39 27.88
N SER A 44 0.51 -9.31 27.61
CA SER A 44 -0.31 -8.22 28.10
C SER A 44 -0.44 -8.26 29.61
N GLU A 45 -0.42 -7.11 30.27
CA GLU A 45 -0.54 -7.00 31.72
C GLU A 45 -1.84 -7.62 32.28
N CYS A 46 -2.90 -7.64 31.45
CA CYS A 46 -4.19 -8.15 31.89
C CYS A 46 -4.37 -9.66 31.75
N CYS A 47 -3.62 -10.35 30.88
CA CYS A 47 -3.99 -11.71 30.45
C CYS A 47 -2.81 -12.63 30.13
N ASP A 48 -1.60 -12.20 30.29
CA ASP A 48 -0.37 -12.94 29.94
C ASP A 48 -0.39 -13.50 28.49
N VAL A 49 -0.98 -12.75 27.56
CA VAL A 49 -1.16 -13.16 26.17
C VAL A 49 -0.33 -12.29 25.24
N VAL A 50 0.46 -12.94 24.39
CA VAL A 50 1.20 -12.30 23.30
C VAL A 50 0.30 -12.16 22.08
N CYS A 51 0.06 -10.93 21.65
CA CYS A 51 -0.91 -10.59 20.61
C CYS A 51 -0.27 -10.18 19.28
N ALA A 52 1.00 -10.48 19.06
CA ALA A 52 1.69 -10.17 17.82
C ALA A 52 2.57 -11.32 17.33
N GLY A 53 2.85 -11.28 16.02
CA GLY A 53 3.83 -12.12 15.37
C GLY A 53 4.50 -11.36 14.23
N ASP A 54 5.80 -11.57 14.08
CA ASP A 54 6.61 -11.07 12.99
C ASP A 54 6.91 -12.19 12.01
N VAL A 55 6.54 -12.01 10.76
CA VAL A 55 6.66 -13.00 9.70
C VAL A 55 7.73 -12.56 8.71
N LYS A 56 8.80 -13.33 8.61
CA LYS A 56 9.92 -13.04 7.69
C LYS A 56 9.66 -13.62 6.29
N GLY A 57 10.17 -12.93 5.26
CA GLY A 57 10.01 -13.34 3.86
C GLY A 57 10.96 -14.46 3.41
N ASN A 58 11.15 -15.48 4.25
CA ASN A 58 11.85 -16.70 3.90
C ASN A 58 10.84 -17.86 3.73
N GLY A 59 11.27 -19.05 3.35
CA GLY A 59 10.36 -20.18 3.12
C GLY A 59 9.41 -20.00 1.93
N GLY A 60 9.69 -19.07 1.00
CA GLY A 60 8.90 -18.85 -0.20
C GLY A 60 7.67 -17.95 -0.02
N LEU A 61 7.44 -17.40 1.17
CA LEU A 61 6.35 -16.44 1.39
C LEU A 61 6.69 -15.06 0.80
N ASN A 62 5.88 -14.60 -0.13
CA ASN A 62 6.00 -13.25 -0.68
C ASN A 62 5.35 -12.24 0.25
N LEU A 63 6.14 -11.39 0.93
CA LEU A 63 5.64 -10.45 1.93
C LEU A 63 4.65 -9.40 1.38
N PRO A 64 4.86 -8.76 0.23
CA PRO A 64 3.86 -7.91 -0.40
C PRO A 64 2.51 -8.60 -0.61
N ASN A 65 2.51 -9.84 -1.11
CA ASN A 65 1.29 -10.62 -1.30
C ASN A 65 0.61 -10.94 0.03
N PHE A 66 1.41 -11.30 1.03
CA PHE A 66 0.92 -11.58 2.37
C PHE A 66 0.24 -10.35 2.98
N VAL A 67 0.88 -9.18 2.92
CA VAL A 67 0.26 -7.92 3.39
C VAL A 67 -1.04 -7.63 2.65
N ASN A 68 -1.02 -7.73 1.31
CA ASN A 68 -2.23 -7.50 0.51
C ASN A 68 -3.36 -8.46 0.90
N HIS A 69 -3.06 -9.74 1.09
CA HIS A 69 -4.03 -10.74 1.54
C HIS A 69 -4.63 -10.35 2.90
N LEU A 70 -3.80 -9.98 3.88
CA LEU A 70 -4.23 -9.63 5.22
C LEU A 70 -5.17 -8.41 5.25
N ILE A 71 -4.96 -7.42 4.39
CA ILE A 71 -5.77 -6.19 4.38
C ILE A 71 -7.02 -6.31 3.49
N THR A 72 -7.02 -7.19 2.49
CA THR A 72 -8.19 -7.43 1.62
C THR A 72 -9.14 -8.47 2.21
N ASN A 73 -8.60 -9.45 2.95
CA ASN A 73 -9.36 -10.51 3.61
C ASN A 73 -9.03 -10.53 5.11
N PRO A 74 -9.34 -9.44 5.84
CA PRO A 74 -8.86 -9.29 7.21
C PRO A 74 -9.49 -10.30 8.15
N HIS A 75 -8.63 -11.08 8.82
CA HIS A 75 -9.05 -11.97 9.90
C HIS A 75 -9.85 -11.19 10.96
N PRO A 76 -10.89 -11.79 11.59
CA PRO A 76 -11.73 -11.10 12.59
C PRO A 76 -10.95 -10.42 13.72
N ASN A 77 -9.84 -11.00 14.15
CA ASN A 77 -9.00 -10.47 15.22
C ASN A 77 -7.87 -9.54 14.74
N LEU A 78 -7.61 -9.41 13.43
CA LEU A 78 -6.54 -8.56 12.93
C LEU A 78 -6.80 -7.11 13.33
N ARG A 79 -5.82 -6.49 13.97
CA ARG A 79 -5.86 -5.11 14.45
C ARG A 79 -5.11 -4.17 13.54
N TYR A 80 -3.83 -4.48 13.28
CA TYR A 80 -3.00 -3.75 12.32
C TYR A 80 -1.87 -4.61 11.77
N VAL A 81 -1.31 -4.15 10.67
CA VAL A 81 -0.15 -4.72 9.99
C VAL A 81 0.87 -3.62 9.77
N ILE A 82 2.16 -3.91 9.99
CA ILE A 82 3.26 -3.00 9.64
C ILE A 82 4.19 -3.73 8.68
N TYR A 83 4.54 -3.07 7.57
CA TYR A 83 5.51 -3.56 6.59
C TYR A 83 6.12 -2.39 5.82
N ASN A 84 7.43 -2.41 5.65
CA ASN A 84 8.19 -1.49 4.80
C ASN A 84 7.79 -0.01 5.00
N ARG A 85 7.89 0.50 6.23
CA ARG A 85 7.52 1.88 6.62
C ARG A 85 6.05 2.22 6.42
N LYS A 86 5.17 1.24 6.25
CA LYS A 86 3.73 1.46 6.15
C LYS A 86 3.00 0.73 7.27
N ILE A 87 1.92 1.34 7.74
CA ILE A 87 0.99 0.73 8.69
C ILE A 87 -0.41 0.73 8.10
N TYR A 88 -1.10 -0.38 8.29
CA TYR A 88 -2.47 -0.62 7.86
C TYR A 88 -3.28 -0.99 9.09
N GLN A 89 -4.32 -0.23 9.40
CA GLN A 89 -5.06 -0.38 10.66
C GLN A 89 -6.55 -0.61 10.41
N ARG A 90 -7.16 -1.52 11.18
CA ARG A 90 -8.61 -1.75 11.14
C ARG A 90 -9.40 -0.47 11.37
N LYS A 91 -9.00 0.37 12.34
CA LYS A 91 -9.69 1.60 12.72
C LYS A 91 -9.83 2.64 11.61
N ASN A 92 -8.97 2.58 10.58
CA ASN A 92 -9.01 3.50 9.43
C ASN A 92 -9.40 2.82 8.12
N GLY A 93 -9.99 1.59 8.19
CA GLY A 93 -10.41 0.84 7.01
C GLY A 93 -9.25 0.33 6.17
N TRP A 94 -8.14 -0.02 6.79
CA TRP A 94 -6.94 -0.60 6.14
C TRP A 94 -6.23 0.36 5.17
N ARG A 95 -6.49 1.66 5.28
CA ARG A 95 -5.79 2.68 4.49
C ARG A 95 -4.31 2.71 4.86
N THR A 96 -3.48 2.90 3.84
CA THR A 96 -2.03 3.01 4.01
C THR A 96 -1.67 4.32 4.71
N GLU A 97 -0.94 4.23 5.82
CA GLU A 97 -0.35 5.36 6.54
C GLU A 97 1.17 5.17 6.65
N ASN A 98 1.91 6.27 6.83
CA ASN A 98 3.34 6.19 7.08
C ASN A 98 3.59 5.72 8.52
N TYR A 99 4.40 4.69 8.67
CA TYR A 99 4.86 4.22 9.96
C TYR A 99 6.14 4.96 10.38
N THR A 100 6.09 5.66 11.52
CA THR A 100 7.18 6.51 12.02
C THR A 100 8.00 5.88 13.13
N GLY A 101 7.68 4.63 13.52
CA GLY A 101 8.43 3.89 14.54
C GLY A 101 9.88 3.59 14.15
N ARG A 102 10.71 3.22 15.13
CA ARG A 102 12.15 2.96 14.94
C ARG A 102 12.43 1.87 13.92
N ASN A 103 11.73 0.73 14.03
CA ASN A 103 11.91 -0.39 13.11
C ASN A 103 11.14 -0.13 11.80
N ALA A 104 11.85 -0.23 10.68
CA ALA A 104 11.25 -0.04 9.36
C ALA A 104 10.35 -1.21 8.92
N HIS A 105 10.45 -2.39 9.55
CA HIS A 105 9.80 -3.65 9.14
C HIS A 105 10.04 -3.96 7.64
N ALA A 106 11.31 -3.80 7.20
CA ALA A 106 11.64 -3.92 5.77
C ALA A 106 11.75 -5.38 5.31
N ASP A 107 12.12 -6.29 6.21
CA ASP A 107 12.38 -7.70 5.93
C ASP A 107 11.36 -8.66 6.57
N HIS A 108 10.40 -8.14 7.29
CA HIS A 108 9.33 -8.89 7.93
C HIS A 108 8.03 -8.11 7.99
N VAL A 109 6.93 -8.82 8.13
CA VAL A 109 5.59 -8.24 8.35
C VAL A 109 5.24 -8.42 9.82
N HIS A 110 5.00 -7.30 10.51
CA HIS A 110 4.43 -7.30 11.85
C HIS A 110 2.90 -7.43 11.77
N VAL A 111 2.36 -8.41 12.44
CA VAL A 111 0.92 -8.68 12.51
C VAL A 111 0.48 -8.57 13.95
N SER A 112 -0.45 -7.67 14.25
CA SER A 112 -1.01 -7.49 15.58
C SER A 112 -2.50 -7.81 15.61
N VAL A 113 -2.92 -8.52 16.63
CA VAL A 113 -4.32 -8.89 16.89
C VAL A 113 -4.81 -8.30 18.20
N GLY A 114 -6.11 -8.32 18.39
CA GLY A 114 -6.75 -7.84 19.59
C GLY A 114 -7.29 -6.42 19.48
N ASN A 115 -8.30 -6.14 20.24
CA ASN A 115 -9.04 -4.89 20.19
C ASN A 115 -9.63 -4.58 21.56
N GLY A 116 -8.76 -4.59 22.59
CA GLY A 116 -9.18 -4.33 23.95
C GLY A 116 -9.54 -2.87 24.19
N PRO A 117 -10.35 -2.57 25.19
CA PRO A 117 -10.77 -1.23 25.53
C PRO A 117 -9.62 -0.33 26.00
N ASP A 118 -8.50 -0.91 26.42
CA ASP A 118 -7.26 -0.21 26.78
C ASP A 118 -6.40 0.18 25.55
N GLY A 119 -6.87 -0.16 24.34
CA GLY A 119 -6.11 0.03 23.09
C GLY A 119 -4.88 -0.86 22.95
N ARG A 120 -4.58 -1.70 23.96
CA ARG A 120 -3.38 -2.54 24.03
C ARG A 120 -3.69 -4.01 23.86
N SER A 121 -4.82 -4.44 24.33
CA SER A 121 -5.20 -5.83 24.36
C SER A 121 -6.59 -5.98 23.75
N THR A 122 -7.02 -7.01 23.48
CA THR A 122 -6.87 -8.36 23.92
C THR A 122 -8.19 -9.01 24.22
N SER A 123 -9.35 -8.38 23.93
CA SER A 123 -10.62 -9.09 24.08
C SER A 123 -10.98 -9.92 22.85
N ASN A 124 -10.43 -9.62 21.68
CA ASN A 124 -10.72 -10.32 20.42
C ASN A 124 -9.42 -10.82 19.78
N TYR A 125 -8.75 -11.78 20.41
CA TYR A 125 -7.49 -12.35 19.93
C TYR A 125 -7.51 -13.87 19.80
N ASP A 126 -8.52 -14.54 20.26
CA ASP A 126 -8.58 -16.01 20.36
C ASP A 126 -9.50 -16.69 19.34
N SER A 127 -9.88 -15.98 18.26
CA SER A 127 -10.59 -16.63 17.16
C SER A 127 -9.70 -17.65 16.48
N THR A 128 -10.24 -18.83 16.22
CA THR A 128 -9.59 -19.90 15.47
C THR A 128 -10.00 -19.93 13.98
N ALA A 129 -10.64 -18.85 13.51
CA ALA A 129 -10.93 -18.70 12.09
C ALA A 129 -9.66 -18.82 11.25
N SER A 130 -9.77 -19.32 10.03
CA SER A 130 -8.65 -19.38 9.11
C SER A 130 -8.23 -17.97 8.68
N TRP A 131 -6.93 -17.79 8.50
CA TRP A 131 -6.34 -16.62 7.86
C TRP A 131 -6.36 -16.72 6.34
N GLY A 132 -6.68 -17.89 5.77
CA GLY A 132 -6.69 -18.12 4.33
C GLY A 132 -5.31 -18.11 3.69
N ILE A 133 -4.27 -18.51 4.43
CA ILE A 133 -2.88 -18.44 3.95
C ILE A 133 -2.63 -19.35 2.74
N ALA A 134 -3.36 -20.45 2.65
CA ALA A 134 -3.27 -21.37 1.51
C ALA A 134 -3.63 -20.72 0.16
N ASP A 135 -4.39 -19.64 0.19
CA ASP A 135 -4.82 -18.92 -1.01
C ASP A 135 -3.78 -17.89 -1.48
N ILE A 136 -2.70 -17.71 -0.71
CA ILE A 136 -1.64 -16.76 -1.07
C ILE A 136 -0.75 -17.39 -2.15
N SER A 137 -0.88 -16.89 -3.37
CA SER A 137 0.00 -17.26 -4.46
C SER A 137 1.46 -16.86 -4.18
N SER A 138 2.40 -17.77 -4.43
CA SER A 138 3.84 -17.48 -4.44
C SER A 138 4.26 -16.57 -5.60
N ASN A 139 3.41 -16.42 -6.61
CA ASN A 139 3.60 -15.45 -7.67
C ASN A 139 3.43 -14.02 -7.12
N PRO A 140 4.11 -13.01 -7.71
CA PRO A 140 3.81 -11.62 -7.37
C PRO A 140 2.29 -11.40 -7.44
N PRO A 141 1.72 -10.56 -6.54
CA PRO A 141 0.28 -10.38 -6.52
C PRO A 141 -0.17 -10.16 -7.94
N PRO A 142 -1.26 -10.77 -8.38
CA PRO A 142 -1.92 -10.26 -9.56
C PRO A 142 -2.06 -8.76 -9.28
N LYS A 143 -1.42 -7.96 -10.12
CA LYS A 143 -1.60 -6.49 -10.14
C LYS A 143 -3.05 -6.26 -9.75
N PRO A 144 -3.34 -5.51 -8.66
CA PRO A 144 -4.66 -5.53 -8.05
C PRO A 144 -5.69 -5.57 -9.15
N SER A 145 -6.54 -6.59 -9.15
CA SER A 145 -7.70 -6.66 -10.01
C SER A 145 -8.83 -5.78 -9.43
N VAL A 146 -8.45 -4.58 -9.02
CA VAL A 146 -9.34 -3.44 -9.16
C VAL A 146 -9.59 -3.42 -10.66
N PRO A 147 -10.83 -3.47 -11.14
CA PRO A 147 -11.04 -3.30 -12.58
C PRO A 147 -10.20 -2.10 -12.96
N ALA A 148 -9.26 -2.28 -13.89
CA ALA A 148 -8.25 -1.28 -14.28
C ALA A 148 -8.85 0.12 -14.53
N SER A 149 -10.17 0.16 -14.72
CA SER A 149 -10.98 1.34 -14.89
C SER A 149 -11.11 2.25 -13.66
N ASN A 150 -11.00 1.75 -12.41
CA ASN A 150 -11.34 2.60 -11.26
C ASN A 150 -10.13 3.29 -10.63
N TRP A 151 -9.00 2.62 -10.40
CA TRP A 151 -7.85 3.31 -9.79
C TRP A 151 -7.17 4.27 -10.77
N THR A 152 -7.09 3.93 -12.06
CA THR A 152 -6.61 4.87 -13.09
C THR A 152 -7.52 6.08 -13.16
N GLN A 153 -8.83 5.88 -13.08
CA GLN A 153 -9.82 6.97 -13.03
C GLN A 153 -9.66 7.79 -11.74
N GLU A 154 -9.47 7.18 -10.59
CA GLU A 154 -9.25 7.90 -9.31
C GLU A 154 -7.94 8.69 -9.34
N VAL A 155 -6.84 8.10 -9.85
CA VAL A 155 -5.57 8.81 -10.01
C VAL A 155 -5.72 9.97 -11.00
N ILE A 156 -6.38 9.75 -12.12
CA ILE A 156 -6.64 10.80 -13.12
C ILE A 156 -7.49 11.93 -12.54
N MET A 157 -8.49 11.60 -11.71
CA MET A 157 -9.34 12.60 -11.04
C MET A 157 -8.59 13.37 -9.96
N ALA A 158 -7.56 12.79 -9.35
CA ALA A 158 -6.70 13.45 -8.38
C ALA A 158 -5.60 14.32 -9.03
N LEU A 159 -5.33 14.16 -10.33
CA LEU A 159 -4.34 14.96 -11.03
C LEU A 159 -4.86 16.39 -11.26
N PRO A 160 -4.04 17.41 -10.97
CA PRO A 160 -4.47 18.80 -11.11
C PRO A 160 -4.66 19.20 -12.57
N THR A 161 -5.54 20.14 -12.81
CA THR A 161 -5.63 20.82 -14.09
C THR A 161 -4.47 21.80 -14.24
N LEU A 162 -3.62 21.58 -15.24
CA LEU A 162 -2.44 22.40 -15.50
C LEU A 162 -2.59 23.20 -16.79
N ARG A 163 -2.03 24.41 -16.79
CA ARG A 163 -2.00 25.32 -17.91
C ARG A 163 -0.73 26.18 -17.89
N LYS A 164 -0.44 26.85 -18.98
CA LYS A 164 0.70 27.77 -19.08
C LYS A 164 0.79 28.70 -17.87
N GLY A 165 1.97 28.77 -17.28
CA GLY A 165 2.26 29.49 -16.04
C GLY A 165 2.31 28.60 -14.79
N ALA A 166 1.77 27.37 -14.81
CA ALA A 166 1.89 26.43 -13.69
C ALA A 166 3.36 26.00 -13.48
N LYS A 167 3.72 25.68 -12.22
CA LYS A 167 5.05 25.21 -11.82
C LYS A 167 4.93 24.09 -10.80
N GLY A 168 5.96 23.25 -10.69
CA GLY A 168 6.07 22.22 -9.66
C GLY A 168 6.07 20.80 -10.19
N ALA A 169 5.98 19.84 -9.27
CA ALA A 169 6.14 18.40 -9.56
C ALA A 169 5.15 17.86 -10.60
N ASP A 170 3.90 18.32 -10.57
CA ASP A 170 2.88 17.87 -11.51
C ASP A 170 3.14 18.36 -12.94
N VAL A 171 3.78 19.52 -13.08
CA VAL A 171 4.26 20.00 -14.39
C VAL A 171 5.38 19.11 -14.90
N GLY A 172 6.32 18.70 -14.01
CA GLY A 172 7.36 17.74 -14.36
C GLY A 172 6.80 16.38 -14.79
N ARG A 173 5.75 15.89 -14.11
CA ARG A 173 5.02 14.67 -14.51
C ARG A 173 4.41 14.80 -15.91
N LEU A 174 3.72 15.91 -16.16
CA LEU A 174 3.16 16.21 -17.47
C LEU A 174 4.23 16.20 -18.57
N GLN A 175 5.34 16.90 -18.32
CA GLN A 175 6.46 16.98 -19.25
C GLN A 175 7.06 15.61 -19.52
N GLY A 176 7.27 14.79 -18.48
CA GLY A 176 7.76 13.42 -18.60
C GLY A 176 6.84 12.55 -19.47
N LEU A 177 5.52 12.62 -19.25
CA LEU A 177 4.54 11.89 -20.03
C LEU A 177 4.48 12.37 -21.49
N LEU A 178 4.58 13.67 -21.74
CA LEU A 178 4.67 14.19 -23.11
C LEU A 178 5.90 13.65 -23.85
N VAL A 179 7.06 13.66 -23.19
CA VAL A 179 8.30 13.10 -23.76
C VAL A 179 8.16 11.60 -24.01
N ALA A 180 7.59 10.84 -23.08
CA ALA A 180 7.34 9.41 -23.21
C ALA A 180 6.39 9.07 -24.38
N ASN A 181 5.42 9.96 -24.65
CA ASN A 181 4.52 9.87 -25.80
C ASN A 181 5.11 10.44 -27.11
N GLY A 182 6.41 10.79 -27.15
CA GLY A 182 7.12 11.24 -28.34
C GLY A 182 7.10 12.75 -28.59
N TYR A 183 6.56 13.55 -27.70
CA TYR A 183 6.49 15.03 -27.81
C TYR A 183 7.70 15.67 -27.14
N LYS A 184 8.88 15.48 -27.75
CA LYS A 184 10.19 15.89 -27.18
C LYS A 184 10.46 17.41 -27.19
N ASP A 185 9.54 18.22 -27.68
CA ASP A 185 9.66 19.69 -27.62
C ASP A 185 9.63 20.22 -26.18
N SER A 186 9.13 19.42 -25.22
CA SER A 186 9.09 19.76 -23.79
C SER A 186 10.34 19.26 -23.09
N SER A 187 11.05 20.12 -22.38
CA SER A 187 12.06 19.75 -21.39
C SER A 187 11.39 19.51 -20.04
N ILE A 188 11.96 18.62 -19.19
CA ILE A 188 11.44 18.40 -17.83
C ILE A 188 12.10 19.44 -16.89
N ASP A 189 11.58 20.64 -16.91
CA ASP A 189 12.07 21.78 -16.12
C ASP A 189 11.09 22.21 -15.01
N HIS A 190 10.00 21.48 -14.85
CA HIS A 190 8.94 21.77 -13.87
C HIS A 190 8.24 23.12 -14.07
N ILE A 191 8.37 23.73 -15.27
CA ILE A 191 7.74 25.00 -15.61
C ILE A 191 6.87 24.81 -16.85
N PHE A 192 5.57 25.03 -16.73
CA PHE A 192 4.66 25.00 -17.87
C PHE A 192 4.83 26.27 -18.72
N GLY A 193 5.89 26.29 -19.50
CA GLY A 193 6.24 27.37 -20.44
C GLY A 193 5.63 27.19 -21.82
N ALA A 194 6.10 28.00 -22.77
CA ALA A 194 5.64 27.95 -24.16
C ALA A 194 5.94 26.61 -24.86
N LYS A 195 7.07 25.97 -24.51
CA LYS A 195 7.44 24.65 -25.05
C LYS A 195 6.48 23.57 -24.59
N THR A 196 6.14 23.52 -23.30
CA THR A 196 5.19 22.58 -22.75
C THR A 196 3.78 22.79 -23.32
N ASP A 197 3.33 24.06 -23.46
CA ASP A 197 2.05 24.38 -24.07
C ASP A 197 1.99 23.90 -25.54
N LYS A 198 3.03 24.13 -26.31
CA LYS A 198 3.12 23.68 -27.71
C LYS A 198 3.07 22.16 -27.80
N ALA A 199 3.86 21.47 -26.96
CA ALA A 199 3.90 20.01 -26.94
C ALA A 199 2.53 19.41 -26.55
N LEU A 200 1.88 19.97 -25.52
CA LEU A 200 0.55 19.50 -25.09
C LEU A 200 -0.50 19.73 -26.17
N ARG A 201 -0.56 20.91 -26.79
CA ARG A 201 -1.53 21.19 -27.88
C ARG A 201 -1.35 20.24 -29.05
N ARG A 202 -0.09 19.96 -29.43
CA ARG A 202 0.21 18.99 -30.48
C ARG A 202 -0.25 17.58 -30.11
N PHE A 203 0.06 17.13 -28.86
CA PHE A 203 -0.43 15.86 -28.32
C PHE A 203 -1.96 15.78 -28.39
N GLN A 204 -2.65 16.79 -27.87
CA GLN A 204 -4.12 16.84 -27.83
C GLN A 204 -4.73 16.75 -29.22
N LYS A 205 -4.13 17.43 -30.21
CA LYS A 205 -4.56 17.40 -31.61
C LYS A 205 -4.35 16.00 -32.20
N ASP A 206 -3.13 15.45 -32.09
CA ASP A 206 -2.75 14.19 -32.70
C ASP A 206 -3.54 13.01 -32.12
N LYS A 207 -3.79 13.04 -30.82
CA LYS A 207 -4.58 12.03 -30.09
C LYS A 207 -6.09 12.30 -30.08
N LYS A 208 -6.56 13.40 -30.70
CA LYS A 208 -7.97 13.82 -30.71
C LYS A 208 -8.59 13.83 -29.30
N VAL A 209 -7.85 14.38 -28.33
CA VAL A 209 -8.25 14.37 -26.94
C VAL A 209 -9.60 15.03 -26.76
N ARG A 210 -10.54 14.31 -26.15
CA ARG A 210 -11.93 14.77 -25.94
C ARG A 210 -11.97 16.13 -25.23
N ASN A 211 -12.84 17.02 -25.68
CA ASN A 211 -13.05 18.38 -25.18
C ASN A 211 -11.82 19.31 -25.20
N SER A 212 -10.69 18.86 -25.74
CA SER A 212 -9.48 19.69 -25.83
C SER A 212 -9.24 20.25 -27.23
N VAL A 213 -9.95 19.74 -28.23
CA VAL A 213 -9.76 20.18 -29.63
C VAL A 213 -10.83 21.17 -29.98
N THR A 214 -10.44 22.44 -30.05
CA THR A 214 -11.27 23.53 -30.54
C THR A 214 -10.69 24.05 -31.87
N LYS A 215 -11.49 24.11 -32.94
CA LYS A 215 -11.06 24.63 -34.27
C LYS A 215 -9.78 23.96 -34.80
N GLY A 216 -9.60 22.65 -34.56
CA GLY A 216 -8.48 21.87 -35.06
C GLY A 216 -7.18 21.96 -34.25
N ASN A 217 -7.13 22.68 -33.17
CA ASN A 217 -5.98 22.79 -32.28
C ASN A 217 -6.34 22.32 -30.86
N GLY A 218 -5.35 21.83 -30.09
CA GLY A 218 -5.52 21.56 -28.68
C GLY A 218 -5.71 22.85 -27.87
N ASP A 219 -6.37 22.76 -26.72
CA ASP A 219 -6.64 23.91 -25.83
C ASP A 219 -5.44 24.29 -24.95
N GLY A 220 -4.41 23.42 -24.87
CA GLY A 220 -3.23 23.66 -24.02
C GLY A 220 -3.51 23.52 -22.50
N ILE A 221 -4.60 22.84 -22.14
CA ILE A 221 -4.98 22.58 -20.74
C ILE A 221 -4.83 21.09 -20.48
N ALA A 222 -3.94 20.73 -19.55
CA ALA A 222 -3.82 19.35 -19.08
C ALA A 222 -4.91 19.06 -18.05
N GLY A 223 -6.11 18.85 -18.49
CA GLY A 223 -7.25 18.42 -17.67
C GLY A 223 -7.43 16.90 -17.74
N ARG A 224 -8.49 16.39 -17.12
CA ARG A 224 -8.84 14.97 -17.00
C ARG A 224 -8.61 14.18 -18.30
N TYR A 225 -9.16 14.64 -19.41
CA TYR A 225 -9.06 13.92 -20.69
C TYR A 225 -7.65 13.90 -21.29
N SER A 226 -6.86 14.94 -21.01
CA SER A 226 -5.45 14.96 -21.41
C SER A 226 -4.64 13.99 -20.58
N TRP A 227 -4.88 13.91 -19.29
CA TRP A 227 -4.23 12.94 -18.41
C TRP A 227 -4.60 11.50 -18.78
N THR A 228 -5.89 11.22 -19.04
CA THR A 228 -6.36 9.93 -19.54
C THR A 228 -5.60 9.49 -20.78
N ALA A 229 -5.55 10.35 -21.81
CA ALA A 229 -4.87 10.04 -23.06
C ALA A 229 -3.35 9.90 -22.91
N LEU A 230 -2.70 10.69 -22.02
CA LEU A 230 -1.26 10.60 -21.75
C LEU A 230 -0.88 9.30 -21.04
N LEU A 231 -1.78 8.74 -20.24
CA LEU A 231 -1.58 7.49 -19.52
C LEU A 231 -1.95 6.25 -20.36
N GLY A 232 -2.46 6.44 -21.58
CA GLY A 232 -2.75 5.34 -22.51
C GLY A 232 -4.09 4.65 -22.27
N GLU A 233 -5.05 5.36 -21.65
CA GLU A 233 -6.40 4.90 -21.36
C GLU A 233 -7.44 5.36 -22.42
#